data_818f4c4835f522908c25509c1bcffc10
#
_entry.id   818f4c4835f522908c25509c1bcffc10
#
_cell.length_a   1.000
_cell.length_b   1.000
_cell.length_c   1.000
_cell.angle_alpha   90.00
_cell.angle_beta   90.00
_cell.angle_gamma   90.00
#
_symmetry.space_group_name_H-M   'P 1'
#
loop_
_entity.id
_entity.type
_entity.pdbx_description
1 polymer ?
#
loop_
_entity_poly.entity_id
_entity_poly.type
_entity_poly.pdbx_seq_one_letter_code
_entity_poly.pdbx_strand_id
1 'polypeptide(L)'
;FDILSDILSNGRSSRLNRRLVQEQNLFSGIDAYISGTRDAGLLQISGKPAAGVSLEQAEAAVRKELEELRQSPAGEQELEKVKNKFESTQIFGNINYLNVATNLAWFELTGKAEDIDLEVERYRSVTTEQLHTVAQHTFCENNTVVLYYKSDKQH
;
A
#
# COMPACT_ATOMS: atom_id res chain seq x y z
N PHE A 1 -8.53 -0.22 -1.09
CA PHE A 1 -7.39 -0.12 -0.14
C PHE A 1 -6.08 -0.60 -0.78
N ASP A 2 -6.06 -1.72 -1.52
CA ASP A 2 -4.85 -2.28 -2.13
C ASP A 2 -4.14 -1.28 -3.04
N ILE A 3 -4.88 -0.61 -3.93
CA ILE A 3 -4.32 0.46 -4.78
C ILE A 3 -3.69 1.58 -3.95
N LEU A 4 -4.29 1.94 -2.81
CA LEU A 4 -3.74 2.97 -1.93
C LEU A 4 -2.42 2.53 -1.30
N SER A 5 -2.31 1.28 -0.83
CA SER A 5 -1.06 0.72 -0.32
C SER A 5 0.02 0.63 -1.42
N ASP A 6 -0.39 0.30 -2.65
CA ASP A 6 0.50 0.24 -3.80
C ASP A 6 1.05 1.61 -4.23
N ILE A 7 0.23 2.65 -4.20
CA ILE A 7 0.68 4.04 -4.41
C ILE A 7 1.72 4.42 -3.36
N LEU A 8 1.49 4.02 -2.10
CA LEU A 8 2.40 4.34 -1.00
C LEU A 8 3.74 3.62 -1.11
N SER A 9 3.78 2.31 -1.37
CA SER A 9 5.05 1.57 -1.25
C SER A 9 5.36 0.53 -2.32
N ASN A 10 4.49 0.29 -3.31
CA ASN A 10 4.73 -0.78 -4.27
C ASN A 10 5.80 -0.42 -5.34
N GLY A 11 7.07 -0.63 -4.97
CA GLY A 11 8.24 -0.45 -5.82
C GLY A 11 9.00 0.86 -5.58
N ARG A 12 10.19 0.95 -6.20
CA ARG A 12 11.15 2.05 -5.97
C ARG A 12 10.63 3.45 -6.28
N SER A 13 9.69 3.58 -7.19
CA SER A 13 9.07 4.84 -7.59
C SER A 13 7.73 5.12 -6.90
N SER A 14 7.35 4.33 -5.90
CA SER A 14 6.21 4.61 -5.03
C SER A 14 6.47 5.81 -4.12
N ARG A 15 5.43 6.41 -3.61
CA ARG A 15 5.49 7.69 -2.93
C ARG A 15 6.44 7.68 -1.72
N LEU A 16 6.27 6.74 -0.79
CA LEU A 16 7.11 6.64 0.40
C LEU A 16 8.55 6.29 0.05
N ASN A 17 8.77 5.32 -0.86
CA ASN A 17 10.11 4.93 -1.25
C ASN A 17 10.87 6.06 -1.95
N ARG A 18 10.23 6.75 -2.92
CA ARG A 18 10.87 7.85 -3.62
C ARG A 18 11.19 8.99 -2.66
N ARG A 19 10.20 9.48 -1.91
CA ARG A 19 10.35 10.70 -1.11
C ARG A 19 11.13 10.46 0.18
N LEU A 20 10.82 9.40 0.93
CA LEU A 20 11.39 9.21 2.26
C LEU A 20 12.68 8.39 2.26
N VAL A 21 12.86 7.49 1.28
CA VAL A 21 14.11 6.70 1.17
C VAL A 21 15.12 7.35 0.23
N GLN A 22 14.70 7.70 -1.02
CA GLN A 22 15.67 8.15 -2.04
C GLN A 22 15.97 9.65 -1.96
N GLU A 23 14.95 10.50 -1.78
CA GLU A 23 15.12 11.95 -1.80
C GLU A 23 15.56 12.50 -0.44
N GLN A 24 14.90 12.09 0.64
CA GLN A 24 15.13 12.62 1.99
C GLN A 24 16.07 11.77 2.85
N ASN A 25 16.35 10.52 2.47
CA ASN A 25 17.19 9.59 3.23
C ASN A 25 16.76 9.42 4.70
N LEU A 26 15.46 9.50 4.98
CA LEU A 26 14.93 9.35 6.34
C LEU A 26 14.73 7.88 6.75
N PHE A 27 14.59 7.01 5.77
CA PHE A 27 14.42 5.56 5.99
C PHE A 27 15.44 4.77 5.17
N SER A 28 15.91 3.67 5.74
CA SER A 28 16.67 2.64 5.00
C SER A 28 15.75 1.72 4.19
N GLY A 29 14.49 1.64 4.56
CA GLY A 29 13.43 0.91 3.88
C GLY A 29 12.10 1.23 4.55
N ILE A 30 11.05 1.29 3.75
CA ILE A 30 9.68 1.55 4.20
C ILE A 30 8.72 0.82 3.27
N ASP A 31 7.73 0.15 3.86
CA ASP A 31 6.70 -0.60 3.16
C ASP A 31 5.31 -0.24 3.70
N ALA A 32 4.32 -0.28 2.82
CA ALA A 32 2.91 -0.19 3.17
C ALA A 32 2.17 -1.39 2.56
N TYR A 33 1.36 -2.05 3.35
CA TYR A 33 0.60 -3.23 2.91
C TYR A 33 -0.70 -3.37 3.70
N ILE A 34 -1.62 -4.13 3.12
CA ILE A 34 -2.86 -4.50 3.79
C ILE A 34 -2.68 -5.87 4.45
N SER A 35 -2.85 -5.96 5.77
CA SER A 35 -3.02 -7.26 6.41
C SER A 35 -4.47 -7.70 6.20
N GLY A 36 -4.72 -8.28 5.02
CA GLY A 36 -6.04 -8.76 4.64
C GLY A 36 -6.33 -10.13 5.23
N THR A 37 -7.47 -10.24 5.88
CA THR A 37 -8.13 -11.51 6.19
C THR A 37 -9.54 -11.45 5.60
N ARG A 38 -10.37 -12.46 5.85
CA ARG A 38 -11.78 -12.42 5.46
C ARG A 38 -12.54 -11.28 6.16
N ASP A 39 -12.08 -10.89 7.35
CA ASP A 39 -12.62 -9.78 8.14
C ASP A 39 -11.84 -8.49 7.86
N ALA A 40 -12.26 -7.39 8.51
CA ALA A 40 -11.59 -6.10 8.39
C ALA A 40 -10.10 -6.20 8.73
N GLY A 41 -9.26 -5.75 7.81
CA GLY A 41 -7.81 -5.74 7.96
C GLY A 41 -7.27 -4.37 8.40
N LEU A 42 -5.95 -4.27 8.46
CA LEU A 42 -5.23 -3.05 8.75
C LEU A 42 -4.39 -2.63 7.54
N LEU A 43 -4.39 -1.36 7.21
CA LEU A 43 -3.33 -0.79 6.40
C LEU A 43 -2.13 -0.52 7.33
N GLN A 44 -1.05 -1.26 7.11
CA GLN A 44 0.16 -1.17 7.92
C GLN A 44 1.26 -0.48 7.14
N ILE A 45 1.92 0.48 7.79
CA ILE A 45 3.14 1.09 7.29
C ILE A 45 4.27 0.70 8.23
N SER A 46 5.26 -0.01 7.73
CA SER A 46 6.42 -0.45 8.48
C SER A 46 7.68 0.15 7.90
N GLY A 47 8.49 0.80 8.70
CA GLY A 47 9.69 1.47 8.23
C GLY A 47 10.85 1.36 9.21
N LYS A 48 12.07 1.26 8.66
CA LYS A 48 13.31 1.32 9.43
C LYS A 48 13.97 2.68 9.19
N PRO A 49 13.98 3.58 10.19
CA PRO A 49 14.67 4.87 10.08
C PRO A 49 16.14 4.70 9.71
N ALA A 50 16.67 5.67 8.96
CA ALA A 50 18.10 5.72 8.65
C ALA A 50 18.93 6.08 9.90
N ALA A 51 20.23 5.81 9.84
CA ALA A 51 21.12 6.13 10.95
C ALA A 51 21.10 7.64 11.28
N GLY A 52 20.88 7.98 12.54
CA GLY A 52 20.81 9.38 13.01
C GLY A 52 19.45 10.04 12.90
N VAL A 53 18.44 9.37 12.33
CA VAL A 53 17.07 9.86 12.28
C VAL A 53 16.30 9.37 13.51
N SER A 54 15.64 10.31 14.22
CA SER A 54 14.82 9.94 15.37
C SER A 54 13.49 9.30 14.94
N LEU A 55 12.87 8.51 15.81
CA LEU A 55 11.58 7.87 15.53
C LEU A 55 10.48 8.92 15.31
N GLU A 56 10.54 10.02 16.06
CA GLU A 56 9.59 11.13 15.95
C GLU A 56 9.72 11.88 14.62
N GLN A 57 10.96 12.07 14.13
CA GLN A 57 11.20 12.63 12.78
C GLN A 57 10.68 11.71 11.69
N ALA A 58 10.94 10.40 11.82
CA ALA A 58 10.48 9.39 10.89
C ALA A 58 8.94 9.35 10.82
N GLU A 59 8.26 9.34 11.98
CA GLU A 59 6.79 9.39 12.05
C GLU A 59 6.25 10.66 11.40
N ALA A 60 6.79 11.82 11.75
CA ALA A 60 6.33 13.10 11.20
C ALA A 60 6.42 13.14 9.67
N ALA A 61 7.47 12.55 9.09
CA ALA A 61 7.63 12.45 7.65
C ALA A 61 6.55 11.55 7.01
N VAL A 62 6.26 10.39 7.61
CA VAL A 62 5.17 9.52 7.14
C VAL A 62 3.83 10.22 7.25
N ARG A 63 3.52 10.82 8.38
CA ARG A 63 2.26 11.56 8.58
C ARG A 63 2.07 12.67 7.55
N LYS A 64 3.14 13.36 7.19
CA LYS A 64 3.08 14.39 6.14
C LYS A 64 2.67 13.81 4.80
N GLU A 65 3.23 12.68 4.39
CA GLU A 65 2.87 12.02 3.12
C GLU A 65 1.42 11.53 3.11
N LEU A 66 0.94 11.01 4.24
CA LEU A 66 -0.46 10.59 4.39
C LEU A 66 -1.41 11.78 4.38
N GLU A 67 -1.05 12.88 5.03
CA GLU A 67 -1.84 14.10 5.02
C GLU A 67 -1.93 14.74 3.63
N GLU A 68 -0.85 14.70 2.83
CA GLU A 68 -0.91 15.13 1.43
C GLU A 68 -1.92 14.32 0.61
N LEU A 69 -1.97 12.98 0.81
CA LEU A 69 -2.98 12.13 0.16
C LEU A 69 -4.40 12.37 0.66
N ARG A 70 -4.54 12.83 1.89
CA ARG A 70 -5.82 13.19 2.49
C ARG A 70 -6.34 14.54 1.99
N GLN A 71 -5.44 15.48 1.69
CA GLN A 71 -5.78 16.82 1.22
C GLN A 71 -5.96 16.90 -0.29
N SER A 72 -5.27 16.07 -1.03
CA SER A 72 -5.29 16.09 -2.50
C SER A 72 -5.33 14.68 -3.07
N PRO A 73 -6.08 14.45 -4.15
CA PRO A 73 -6.10 13.16 -4.83
C PRO A 73 -4.70 12.73 -5.26
N ALA A 74 -4.48 11.43 -5.34
CA ALA A 74 -3.31 10.88 -6.02
C ALA A 74 -3.30 11.31 -7.49
N GLY A 75 -2.12 11.52 -8.06
CA GLY A 75 -2.00 11.88 -9.48
C GLY A 75 -2.48 10.75 -10.39
N GLU A 76 -3.12 11.10 -11.51
CA GLU A 76 -3.56 10.10 -12.50
C GLU A 76 -2.43 9.18 -12.95
N GLN A 77 -1.21 9.71 -13.12
CA GLN A 77 -0.04 8.90 -13.50
C GLN A 77 0.37 7.90 -12.42
N GLU A 78 0.21 8.23 -11.14
CA GLU A 78 0.47 7.30 -10.03
C GLU A 78 -0.56 6.17 -10.05
N LEU A 79 -1.83 6.50 -10.24
CA LEU A 79 -2.92 5.53 -10.33
C LEU A 79 -2.74 4.60 -11.54
N GLU A 80 -2.53 5.16 -12.73
CA GLU A 80 -2.34 4.36 -13.95
C GLU A 80 -1.14 3.42 -13.85
N LYS A 81 -0.05 3.87 -13.26
CA LYS A 81 1.13 3.03 -13.01
C LYS A 81 0.79 1.82 -12.13
N VAL A 82 0.02 2.02 -11.06
CA VAL A 82 -0.39 0.93 -10.16
C VAL A 82 -1.32 -0.04 -10.90
N LYS A 83 -2.32 0.46 -11.64
CA LYS A 83 -3.21 -0.35 -12.47
C LYS A 83 -2.44 -1.20 -13.48
N ASN A 84 -1.50 -0.60 -14.22
CA ASN A 84 -0.68 -1.31 -15.19
C ASN A 84 0.19 -2.39 -14.53
N LYS A 85 0.75 -2.11 -13.35
CA LYS A 85 1.54 -3.07 -12.60
C LYS A 85 0.68 -4.24 -12.12
N PHE A 86 -0.50 -3.96 -11.59
CA PHE A 86 -1.45 -5.00 -11.16
C PHE A 86 -1.82 -5.93 -12.31
N GLU A 87 -2.27 -5.35 -13.44
CA GLU A 87 -2.63 -6.12 -14.63
C GLU A 87 -1.47 -7.00 -15.14
N SER A 88 -0.26 -6.42 -15.21
CA SER A 88 0.94 -7.18 -15.58
C SER A 88 1.19 -8.34 -14.61
N THR A 89 1.05 -8.11 -13.31
CA THR A 89 1.26 -9.15 -12.29
C THR A 89 0.23 -10.27 -12.43
N GLN A 90 -1.03 -9.95 -12.71
CA GLN A 90 -2.07 -10.94 -12.96
C GLN A 90 -1.78 -11.77 -14.23
N ILE A 91 -1.41 -11.11 -15.32
CA ILE A 91 -1.07 -11.81 -16.57
C ILE A 91 0.09 -12.78 -16.34
N PHE A 92 1.17 -12.33 -15.70
CA PHE A 92 2.34 -13.19 -15.43
C PHE A 92 2.04 -14.25 -14.37
N GLY A 93 1.21 -13.94 -13.37
CA GLY A 93 0.77 -14.90 -12.35
C GLY A 93 0.01 -16.07 -12.94
N ASN A 94 -0.78 -15.84 -13.98
CA ASN A 94 -1.59 -16.86 -14.66
C ASN A 94 -0.78 -17.83 -15.53
N ILE A 95 0.52 -17.59 -15.72
CA ILE A 95 1.43 -18.58 -16.36
C ILE A 95 1.65 -19.78 -15.44
N ASN A 96 1.54 -19.60 -14.13
CA ASN A 96 1.72 -20.69 -13.17
C ASN A 96 0.36 -21.31 -12.80
N TYR A 97 0.14 -22.56 -13.19
CA TYR A 97 -1.10 -23.28 -12.91
C TYR A 97 -1.44 -23.41 -11.41
N LEU A 98 -0.44 -23.49 -10.53
CA LEU A 98 -0.67 -23.52 -9.09
C LEU A 98 -1.25 -22.18 -8.60
N ASN A 99 -0.73 -21.07 -9.11
CA ASN A 99 -1.28 -19.75 -8.78
C ASN A 99 -2.73 -19.62 -9.25
N VAL A 100 -3.00 -20.04 -10.48
CA VAL A 100 -4.37 -20.03 -11.02
C VAL A 100 -5.30 -20.88 -10.16
N ALA A 101 -4.91 -22.10 -9.80
CA ALA A 101 -5.71 -22.98 -8.96
C ALA A 101 -5.96 -22.38 -7.56
N THR A 102 -4.93 -21.77 -6.96
CA THR A 102 -5.03 -21.13 -5.64
C THR A 102 -5.97 -19.93 -5.70
N ASN A 103 -5.84 -19.09 -6.73
CA ASN A 103 -6.70 -17.92 -6.92
C ASN A 103 -8.16 -18.34 -7.15
N LEU A 104 -8.42 -19.33 -8.01
CA LEU A 104 -9.77 -19.85 -8.22
C LEU A 104 -10.38 -20.38 -6.94
N ALA A 105 -9.61 -21.15 -6.14
CA ALA A 105 -10.08 -21.66 -4.85
C ALA A 105 -10.37 -20.52 -3.85
N TRP A 106 -9.57 -19.46 -3.87
CA TRP A 106 -9.81 -18.27 -3.03
C TRP A 106 -11.08 -17.53 -3.45
N PHE A 107 -11.28 -17.30 -4.73
CA PHE A 107 -12.49 -16.65 -5.25
C PHE A 107 -13.75 -17.50 -4.95
N GLU A 108 -13.67 -18.81 -5.10
CA GLU A 108 -14.78 -19.71 -4.75
C GLU A 108 -15.10 -19.65 -3.24
N LEU A 109 -14.08 -19.57 -2.38
CA LEU A 109 -14.27 -19.48 -0.93
C LEU A 109 -14.91 -18.15 -0.50
N THR A 110 -14.59 -17.07 -1.19
CA THR A 110 -15.00 -15.70 -0.81
C THR A 110 -16.20 -15.18 -1.60
N GLY A 111 -16.57 -15.83 -2.70
CA GLY A 111 -17.66 -15.45 -3.61
C GLY A 111 -17.89 -16.48 -4.68
N LYS A 112 -17.45 -16.22 -5.89
CA LYS A 112 -17.54 -17.12 -7.04
C LYS A 112 -16.20 -17.18 -7.78
N ALA A 113 -15.78 -18.37 -8.22
CA ALA A 113 -14.55 -18.55 -8.99
C ALA A 113 -14.51 -17.67 -10.27
N GLU A 114 -15.66 -17.45 -10.91
CA GLU A 114 -15.81 -16.61 -12.10
C GLU A 114 -15.45 -15.12 -11.86
N ASP A 115 -15.48 -14.66 -10.61
CA ASP A 115 -15.12 -13.28 -10.24
C ASP A 115 -13.63 -12.95 -10.47
N ILE A 116 -12.78 -13.97 -10.67
CA ILE A 116 -11.36 -13.78 -10.99
C ILE A 116 -11.17 -12.97 -12.29
N ASP A 117 -12.03 -13.19 -13.28
CA ASP A 117 -11.94 -12.49 -14.56
C ASP A 117 -12.34 -11.01 -14.45
N LEU A 118 -13.12 -10.67 -13.42
CA LEU A 118 -13.58 -9.30 -13.17
C LEU A 118 -12.59 -8.47 -12.34
N GLU A 119 -11.56 -9.09 -11.77
CA GLU A 119 -10.65 -8.41 -10.85
C GLU A 119 -9.88 -7.28 -11.53
N VAL A 120 -9.36 -7.51 -12.74
CA VAL A 120 -8.65 -6.50 -13.51
C VAL A 120 -9.58 -5.34 -13.86
N GLU A 121 -10.83 -5.61 -14.25
CA GLU A 121 -11.82 -4.57 -14.56
C GLU A 121 -12.16 -3.73 -13.32
N ARG A 122 -12.32 -4.38 -12.15
CA ARG A 122 -12.53 -3.69 -10.87
C ARG A 122 -11.38 -2.74 -10.55
N TYR A 123 -10.12 -3.18 -10.73
CA TYR A 123 -8.96 -2.31 -10.55
C TYR A 123 -8.92 -1.17 -11.55
N ARG A 124 -9.22 -1.44 -12.82
CA ARG A 124 -9.26 -0.42 -13.88
C ARG A 124 -10.35 0.62 -13.67
N SER A 125 -11.47 0.25 -13.07
CA SER A 125 -12.61 1.15 -12.82
C SER A 125 -12.37 2.15 -11.68
N VAL A 126 -11.36 1.95 -10.83
CA VAL A 126 -11.09 2.85 -9.69
C VAL A 126 -10.64 4.22 -10.18
N THR A 127 -11.21 5.28 -9.61
CA THR A 127 -10.85 6.66 -9.93
C THR A 127 -10.02 7.33 -8.84
N THR A 128 -9.38 8.44 -9.17
CA THR A 128 -8.61 9.25 -8.21
C THR A 128 -9.49 9.81 -7.10
N GLU A 129 -10.75 10.15 -7.39
CA GLU A 129 -11.73 10.66 -6.43
C GLU A 129 -12.14 9.59 -5.42
N GLN A 130 -12.34 8.35 -5.89
CA GLN A 130 -12.64 7.22 -5.00
C GLN A 130 -11.48 6.94 -4.05
N LEU A 131 -10.24 6.95 -4.56
CA LEU A 131 -9.05 6.79 -3.73
C LEU A 131 -8.88 7.92 -2.72
N HIS A 132 -9.15 9.16 -3.12
CA HIS A 132 -9.11 10.32 -2.24
C HIS A 132 -10.13 10.20 -1.11
N THR A 133 -11.36 9.78 -1.42
CA THR A 133 -12.38 9.52 -0.40
C THR A 133 -11.93 8.46 0.61
N VAL A 134 -11.34 7.37 0.13
CA VAL A 134 -10.80 6.31 1.00
C VAL A 134 -9.65 6.87 1.85
N ALA A 135 -8.72 7.64 1.28
CA ALA A 135 -7.60 8.24 2.00
C ALA A 135 -8.09 9.20 3.12
N GLN A 136 -9.10 10.02 2.85
CA GLN A 136 -9.70 10.92 3.81
C GLN A 136 -10.28 10.20 5.03
N HIS A 137 -10.94 9.07 4.82
CA HIS A 137 -11.52 8.27 5.90
C HIS A 137 -10.49 7.41 6.64
N THR A 138 -9.46 6.96 5.94
CA THR A 138 -8.46 6.03 6.51
C THR A 138 -7.38 6.75 7.30
N PHE A 139 -6.83 7.84 6.74
CA PHE A 139 -5.67 8.54 7.33
C PHE A 139 -6.06 9.65 8.31
N CYS A 140 -7.10 9.43 9.09
CA CYS A 140 -7.47 10.33 10.17
C CYS A 140 -6.77 9.93 11.48
N GLU A 141 -6.52 10.92 12.34
CA GLU A 141 -5.78 10.73 13.58
C GLU A 141 -6.44 9.71 14.52
N ASN A 142 -7.77 9.72 14.59
CA ASN A 142 -8.54 8.81 15.44
C ASN A 142 -8.54 7.34 14.94
N ASN A 143 -8.04 7.08 13.73
CA ASN A 143 -7.96 5.77 13.12
C ASN A 143 -6.51 5.28 12.96
N THR A 144 -5.57 5.89 13.68
CA THR A 144 -4.14 5.61 13.53
C THR A 144 -3.53 5.21 14.85
N VAL A 145 -2.77 4.12 14.84
CA VAL A 145 -1.93 3.69 15.97
C VAL A 145 -0.48 3.65 15.51
N VAL A 146 0.42 4.21 16.32
CA VAL A 146 1.86 4.20 16.05
C VAL A 146 2.57 3.35 17.08
N LEU A 147 3.44 2.46 16.63
CA LEU A 147 4.25 1.60 17.47
C LEU A 147 5.74 1.90 17.22
N TYR A 148 6.45 2.30 18.26
CA TYR A 148 7.89 2.45 18.23
C TYR A 148 8.57 1.19 18.75
N TYR A 149 9.34 0.55 17.88
CA TYR A 149 10.19 -0.57 18.27
C TYR A 149 11.63 -0.10 18.43
N LYS A 150 12.13 -0.13 19.67
CA LYS A 150 13.51 0.23 20.01
C LYS A 150 14.29 -1.03 20.41
N SER A 151 15.49 -1.18 19.85
CA SER A 151 16.40 -2.24 20.32
C SER A 151 16.92 -1.83 21.70
N ASP A 152 16.70 -2.68 22.68
CA ASP A 152 17.31 -2.54 23.98
C ASP A 152 18.77 -3.06 23.87
N LYS A 153 19.68 -2.15 23.55
CA LYS A 153 21.12 -2.46 23.63
C LYS A 153 21.50 -2.48 25.09
N GLN A 154 21.38 -3.63 25.73
CA GLN A 154 22.16 -3.88 26.94
C GLN A 154 23.64 -3.94 26.52
N HIS A 155 24.38 -2.94 26.96
CA HIS A 155 25.85 -2.95 26.95
C HIS A 155 26.35 -3.75 28.16
#